data_20744caa0d5c2521adc5b950aee46726
#
_entry.id   20744caa0d5c2521adc5b950aee46726
#
_cell.length_a   1.000
_cell.length_b   1.000
_cell.length_c   1.000
_cell.angle_alpha   90.00
_cell.angle_beta   90.00
_cell.angle_gamma   90.00
#
_symmetry.space_group_name_H-M   'P 1'
#
loop_
_entity.id
_entity.type
_entity.pdbx_description
1 polymer ?
#
loop_
_entity_poly.entity_id
_entity_poly.type
_entity_poly.pdbx_seq_one_letter_code
_entity_poly.pdbx_strand_id
1 'polypeptide(L)'
;MKFLIASDIHGSATWCRKFIDAIHAEKPDKIILLGDILYHGPRNDLPNGYDPKEVISLLNPLADRILAVRGNCDAEVDQMVLDFPCMADYSTILDPEYIDEDAGYEMQTPRTLFLTHGHVFGPDRDGAIGNLPQMPVNTALLYGHTHVKANEPCSEDPTVWLFNPGSLSLPKDGSHSYGVYTTGLPIEESFKHVILK
;
A
#
# COMPACT_ATOMS: atom_id res chain seq x y z
N MET A 1 13.22 -3.75 -9.77
CA MET A 1 12.96 -2.56 -8.90
C MET A 1 12.48 -3.01 -7.54
N LYS A 2 12.64 -2.16 -6.51
CA LYS A 2 12.13 -2.41 -5.15
C LYS A 2 11.18 -1.29 -4.74
N PHE A 3 9.98 -1.65 -4.26
CA PHE A 3 9.01 -0.69 -3.73
C PHE A 3 8.79 -0.95 -2.24
N LEU A 4 8.72 0.11 -1.43
CA LEU A 4 8.20 0.03 -0.07
C LEU A 4 6.74 0.48 -0.08
N ILE A 5 5.89 -0.28 0.60
CA ILE A 5 4.45 -0.11 0.61
C ILE A 5 3.99 0.13 2.04
N ALA A 6 3.37 1.27 2.30
CA ALA A 6 2.79 1.58 3.61
C ALA A 6 1.33 2.02 3.47
N SER A 7 0.57 1.86 4.54
CA SER A 7 -0.83 2.28 4.64
C SER A 7 -1.17 2.71 6.06
N ASP A 8 -2.21 3.49 6.19
CA ASP A 8 -2.84 3.78 7.47
C ASP A 8 -1.86 4.36 8.49
N ILE A 9 -1.20 5.48 8.08
CA ILE A 9 -0.26 6.28 8.90
C ILE A 9 -1.04 7.07 9.95
N HIS A 10 -2.23 7.55 9.59
CA HIS A 10 -3.15 8.27 10.46
C HIS A 10 -2.50 9.40 11.27
N GLY A 11 -1.56 10.13 10.68
CA GLY A 11 -0.89 11.27 11.31
C GLY A 11 0.11 10.91 12.42
N SER A 12 0.50 9.66 12.56
CA SER A 12 1.52 9.24 13.53
C SER A 12 2.93 9.61 13.09
N ALA A 13 3.49 10.66 13.64
CA ALA A 13 4.88 11.02 13.40
C ALA A 13 5.87 9.98 13.95
N THR A 14 5.53 9.32 15.06
CA THR A 14 6.37 8.26 15.64
C THR A 14 6.59 7.12 14.66
N TRP A 15 5.53 6.59 14.06
CA TRP A 15 5.62 5.47 13.14
C TRP A 15 6.08 5.90 11.75
N CYS A 16 5.73 7.13 11.34
CA CYS A 16 6.25 7.71 10.10
C CYS A 16 7.78 7.83 10.14
N ARG A 17 8.40 8.33 11.23
CA ARG A 17 9.86 8.38 11.39
C ARG A 17 10.52 7.00 11.22
N LYS A 18 9.97 5.96 11.86
CA LYS A 18 10.48 4.60 11.71
C LYS A 18 10.38 4.09 10.27
N PHE A 19 9.32 4.47 9.57
CA PHE A 19 9.18 4.15 8.15
C PHE A 19 10.21 4.91 7.29
N ILE A 20 10.48 6.19 7.61
CA ILE A 20 11.56 6.95 6.96
C ILE A 20 12.93 6.29 7.18
N ASP A 21 13.21 5.83 8.41
CA ASP A 21 14.44 5.09 8.69
C ASP A 21 14.52 3.80 7.86
N ALA A 22 13.41 3.08 7.70
CA ALA A 22 13.34 1.92 6.83
C ALA A 22 13.58 2.28 5.36
N ILE A 23 13.02 3.40 4.86
CA ILE A 23 13.28 3.89 3.49
C ILE A 23 14.77 4.17 3.27
N HIS A 24 15.44 4.78 4.24
CA HIS A 24 16.89 5.04 4.15
C HIS A 24 17.72 3.76 4.15
N ALA A 25 17.32 2.76 4.94
CA ALA A 25 17.99 1.46 5.03
C ALA A 25 17.78 0.60 3.78
N GLU A 26 16.53 0.49 3.33
CA GLU A 26 16.10 -0.37 2.22
C GLU A 26 16.42 0.21 0.83
N LYS A 27 16.52 1.54 0.73
CA LYS A 27 16.80 2.30 -0.50
C LYS A 27 15.87 1.89 -1.67
N PRO A 28 14.54 1.96 -1.51
CA PRO A 28 13.62 1.57 -2.55
C PRO A 28 13.70 2.52 -3.75
N ASP A 29 13.30 2.03 -4.92
CA ASP A 29 13.12 2.86 -6.12
C ASP A 29 11.90 3.76 -6.00
N LYS A 30 10.81 3.26 -5.40
CA LYS A 30 9.56 3.99 -5.16
C LYS A 30 8.96 3.64 -3.81
N ILE A 31 8.14 4.55 -3.32
CA ILE A 31 7.35 4.45 -2.08
C ILE A 31 5.88 4.48 -2.47
N ILE A 32 5.13 3.50 -2.03
CA ILE A 32 3.69 3.41 -2.26
C ILE A 32 2.96 3.69 -0.95
N LEU A 33 2.07 4.68 -0.96
CA LEU A 33 1.20 4.99 0.17
C LEU A 33 -0.24 4.66 -0.21
N LEU A 34 -0.85 3.72 0.51
CA LEU A 34 -2.19 3.23 0.21
C LEU A 34 -3.29 3.99 0.97
N GLY A 35 -3.06 5.28 1.31
CA GLY A 35 -4.05 6.17 1.89
C GLY A 35 -4.07 6.21 3.42
N ASP A 36 -5.00 7.01 3.96
CA ASP A 36 -5.17 7.34 5.37
C ASP A 36 -3.87 7.90 5.97
N ILE A 37 -3.39 9.02 5.37
CA ILE A 37 -2.05 9.56 5.65
C ILE A 37 -2.05 10.44 6.89
N LEU A 38 -2.89 11.49 6.94
CA LEU A 38 -2.78 12.55 7.95
C LEU A 38 -3.83 12.47 9.05
N TYR A 39 -5.08 12.11 8.76
CA TYR A 39 -6.16 12.12 9.71
C TYR A 39 -6.38 10.75 10.35
N HIS A 40 -6.54 10.73 11.69
CA HIS A 40 -6.73 9.48 12.43
C HIS A 40 -8.11 8.83 12.20
N GLY A 41 -9.09 9.58 11.67
CA GLY A 41 -10.48 9.14 11.52
C GLY A 41 -11.28 9.23 12.84
N PRO A 42 -12.61 9.48 12.76
CA PRO A 42 -13.42 9.75 13.94
C PRO A 42 -13.71 8.50 14.81
N ARG A 43 -13.39 7.31 14.31
CA ARG A 43 -13.65 6.03 15.00
C ARG A 43 -12.42 5.43 15.66
N ASN A 44 -11.23 5.98 15.39
CA ASN A 44 -9.98 5.49 15.93
C ASN A 44 -9.54 6.37 17.11
N ASP A 45 -8.85 5.77 18.07
CA ASP A 45 -8.08 6.54 19.04
C ASP A 45 -6.92 7.25 18.35
N LEU A 46 -6.41 8.32 18.98
CA LEU A 46 -5.22 8.99 18.47
C LEU A 46 -4.02 8.03 18.50
N PRO A 47 -3.34 7.83 17.36
CA PRO A 47 -2.15 6.99 17.36
C PRO A 47 -1.01 7.62 18.14
N ASN A 48 -0.06 6.78 18.57
CA ASN A 48 1.13 7.25 19.27
C ASN A 48 1.89 8.31 18.45
N GLY A 49 2.17 9.45 19.07
CA GLY A 49 2.86 10.56 18.41
C GLY A 49 2.04 11.19 17.27
N TYR A 50 0.74 11.37 17.47
CA TYR A 50 -0.11 12.04 16.47
C TYR A 50 0.34 13.50 16.26
N ASP A 51 0.99 13.75 15.15
CA ASP A 51 1.43 15.05 14.66
C ASP A 51 1.41 15.08 13.11
N PRO A 52 0.26 15.39 12.50
CA PRO A 52 0.14 15.46 11.04
C PRO A 52 1.12 16.43 10.39
N LYS A 53 1.46 17.55 11.06
CA LYS A 53 2.42 18.54 10.51
C LYS A 53 3.82 17.95 10.40
N GLU A 54 4.22 17.18 11.38
CA GLU A 54 5.48 16.47 11.31
C GLU A 54 5.47 15.38 10.23
N VAL A 55 4.36 14.63 10.06
CA VAL A 55 4.21 13.65 8.97
C VAL A 55 4.39 14.32 7.61
N ILE A 56 3.78 15.50 7.38
CA ILE A 56 3.98 16.30 6.16
C ILE A 56 5.47 16.61 5.95
N SER A 57 6.14 17.10 6.99
CA SER A 57 7.56 17.46 6.92
C SER A 57 8.48 16.28 6.64
N LEU A 58 8.08 15.07 7.04
CA LEU A 58 8.80 13.82 6.79
C LEU A 58 8.60 13.29 5.38
N LEU A 59 7.39 13.40 4.82
CA LEU A 59 7.03 12.81 3.53
C LEU A 59 7.35 13.73 2.34
N ASN A 60 7.14 15.04 2.45
CA ASN A 60 7.32 15.99 1.34
C ASN A 60 8.72 15.96 0.71
N PRO A 61 9.82 15.81 1.47
CA PRO A 61 11.17 15.65 0.87
C PRO A 61 11.33 14.43 -0.05
N LEU A 62 10.38 13.47 -0.01
CA LEU A 62 10.39 12.24 -0.80
C LEU A 62 9.33 12.24 -1.91
N ALA A 63 8.68 13.38 -2.15
CA ALA A 63 7.52 13.51 -3.04
C ALA A 63 7.75 12.96 -4.46
N ASP A 64 8.96 13.13 -5.01
CA ASP A 64 9.35 12.65 -6.34
C ASP A 64 9.40 11.11 -6.46
N ARG A 65 9.40 10.42 -5.33
CA ARG A 65 9.44 8.95 -5.24
C ARG A 65 8.15 8.34 -4.73
N ILE A 66 7.20 9.16 -4.24
CA ILE A 66 5.93 8.69 -3.68
C ILE A 66 4.88 8.52 -4.78
N LEU A 67 4.19 7.39 -4.74
CA LEU A 67 2.93 7.13 -5.41
C LEU A 67 1.89 6.89 -4.34
N ALA A 68 0.84 7.70 -4.31
CA ALA A 68 -0.19 7.57 -3.30
C ALA A 68 -1.59 7.42 -3.90
N VAL A 69 -2.46 6.74 -3.17
CA VAL A 69 -3.91 6.67 -3.44
C VAL A 69 -4.67 7.20 -2.22
N ARG A 70 -5.90 7.63 -2.43
CA ARG A 70 -6.75 8.23 -1.41
C ARG A 70 -7.34 7.18 -0.47
N GLY A 71 -7.18 7.39 0.84
CA GLY A 71 -7.93 6.68 1.86
C GLY A 71 -9.28 7.32 2.19
N ASN A 72 -10.06 6.66 3.04
CA ASN A 72 -11.35 7.19 3.48
C ASN A 72 -11.22 8.35 4.50
N CYS A 73 -10.07 8.50 5.12
CA CYS A 73 -9.79 9.62 6.02
C CYS A 73 -9.05 10.76 5.33
N ASP A 74 -8.57 10.59 4.10
CA ASP A 74 -7.89 11.63 3.34
C ASP A 74 -8.90 12.62 2.75
N ALA A 75 -8.60 13.90 2.85
CA ALA A 75 -9.45 14.98 2.40
C ALA A 75 -8.74 15.89 1.38
N GLU A 76 -9.51 16.68 0.64
CA GLU A 76 -8.96 17.62 -0.35
C GLU A 76 -7.95 18.60 0.25
N VAL A 77 -8.08 18.92 1.54
CA VAL A 77 -7.13 19.80 2.26
C VAL A 77 -5.74 19.15 2.39
N ASP A 78 -5.66 17.82 2.40
CA ASP A 78 -4.38 17.12 2.50
C ASP A 78 -3.55 17.32 1.23
N GLN A 79 -4.21 17.40 0.06
CA GLN A 79 -3.53 17.74 -1.19
C GLN A 79 -2.97 19.17 -1.22
N MET A 80 -3.45 20.06 -0.36
CA MET A 80 -2.92 21.43 -0.27
C MET A 80 -1.58 21.49 0.49
N VAL A 81 -1.23 20.45 1.22
CA VAL A 81 -0.06 20.41 2.11
C VAL A 81 0.93 19.27 1.79
N LEU A 82 0.49 18.27 1.04
CA LEU A 82 1.35 17.19 0.53
C LEU A 82 1.84 17.53 -0.88
N ASP A 83 3.16 17.44 -1.11
CA ASP A 83 3.82 17.81 -2.37
C ASP A 83 3.73 16.69 -3.44
N PHE A 84 2.95 15.65 -3.20
CA PHE A 84 2.68 14.55 -4.12
C PHE A 84 1.18 14.33 -4.30
N PRO A 85 0.71 13.84 -5.45
CA PRO A 85 -0.70 13.51 -5.66
C PRO A 85 -1.17 12.43 -4.68
N CYS A 86 -2.29 12.69 -3.96
CA CYS A 86 -2.82 11.75 -2.96
C CYS A 86 -4.33 11.52 -3.06
N MET A 87 -5.01 12.04 -4.10
CA MET A 87 -6.48 12.04 -4.17
C MET A 87 -7.06 11.07 -5.21
N ALA A 88 -6.26 10.18 -5.80
CA ALA A 88 -6.73 9.17 -6.73
C ALA A 88 -7.35 7.98 -5.97
N ASP A 89 -8.55 7.54 -6.34
CA ASP A 89 -9.20 6.38 -5.71
C ASP A 89 -8.45 5.07 -5.98
N TYR A 90 -7.72 5.02 -7.09
CA TYR A 90 -6.84 3.92 -7.46
C TYR A 90 -5.71 4.39 -8.39
N SER A 91 -4.70 3.57 -8.53
CA SER A 91 -3.63 3.71 -9.52
C SER A 91 -3.17 2.33 -9.97
N THR A 92 -2.45 2.28 -11.09
CA THR A 92 -1.90 1.02 -11.60
C THR A 92 -0.43 1.17 -11.95
N ILE A 93 0.36 0.14 -11.62
CA ILE A 93 1.76 0.02 -12.03
C ILE A 93 1.89 -1.29 -12.81
N LEU A 94 2.60 -1.25 -13.94
CA LEU A 94 2.96 -2.47 -14.67
C LEU A 94 4.37 -2.90 -14.24
N ASP A 95 4.51 -4.17 -13.89
CA ASP A 95 5.80 -4.83 -13.71
C ASP A 95 6.13 -5.64 -14.97
N PRO A 96 6.93 -5.09 -15.90
CA PRO A 96 7.29 -5.76 -17.14
C PRO A 96 8.41 -6.80 -16.97
N GLU A 97 9.03 -6.84 -15.79
CA GLU A 97 10.17 -7.74 -15.52
C GLU A 97 9.72 -9.15 -15.13
N TYR A 98 8.43 -9.35 -14.82
CA TYR A 98 7.89 -10.67 -14.55
C TYR A 98 7.67 -11.42 -15.86
N ILE A 99 8.42 -12.49 -16.04
CA ILE A 99 8.29 -13.45 -17.16
C ILE A 99 7.93 -14.80 -16.53
N ASP A 100 6.73 -15.28 -16.79
CA ASP A 100 6.36 -16.66 -16.47
C ASP A 100 6.93 -17.59 -17.56
N GLU A 101 8.05 -18.25 -17.25
CA GLU A 101 8.73 -19.14 -18.19
C GLU A 101 7.88 -20.37 -18.57
N ASP A 102 6.93 -20.76 -17.71
CA ASP A 102 6.05 -21.91 -17.93
C ASP A 102 4.80 -21.59 -18.76
N ALA A 103 4.44 -20.31 -18.88
CA ALA A 103 3.22 -19.87 -19.56
C ALA A 103 3.31 -19.84 -21.09
N GLY A 104 4.48 -20.06 -21.68
CA GLY A 104 4.71 -19.96 -23.12
C GLY A 104 4.65 -18.52 -23.65
N TYR A 105 5.12 -18.29 -24.87
CA TYR A 105 5.28 -16.96 -25.49
C TYR A 105 3.98 -16.14 -25.62
N GLU A 106 2.82 -16.80 -25.65
CA GLU A 106 1.51 -16.16 -25.85
C GLU A 106 0.87 -15.64 -24.53
N MET A 107 1.44 -15.94 -23.37
CA MET A 107 0.88 -15.59 -22.05
C MET A 107 1.78 -14.69 -21.21
N GLN A 108 2.81 -14.07 -21.77
CA GLN A 108 3.68 -13.11 -21.06
C GLN A 108 2.96 -11.76 -20.88
N THR A 109 1.99 -11.73 -19.98
CA THR A 109 1.37 -10.48 -19.59
C THR A 109 2.16 -9.86 -18.44
N PRO A 110 2.51 -8.56 -18.52
CA PRO A 110 3.13 -7.88 -17.40
C PRO A 110 2.22 -7.96 -16.18
N ARG A 111 2.80 -8.13 -14.97
CA ARG A 111 2.01 -8.07 -13.75
C ARG A 111 1.45 -6.68 -13.54
N THR A 112 0.16 -6.60 -13.28
CA THR A 112 -0.48 -5.35 -12.88
C THR A 112 -0.51 -5.25 -11.36
N LEU A 113 0.10 -4.21 -10.80
CA LEU A 113 -0.12 -3.83 -9.41
C LEU A 113 -1.28 -2.82 -9.40
N PHE A 114 -2.43 -3.20 -8.88
CA PHE A 114 -3.57 -2.33 -8.71
C PHE A 114 -3.55 -1.77 -7.29
N LEU A 115 -3.31 -0.47 -7.18
CA LEU A 115 -3.18 0.24 -5.91
C LEU A 115 -4.52 0.85 -5.54
N THR A 116 -5.00 0.61 -4.33
CA THR A 116 -6.21 1.21 -3.76
C THR A 116 -6.08 1.30 -2.26
N HIS A 117 -6.94 2.08 -1.60
CA HIS A 117 -7.01 2.00 -0.14
C HIS A 117 -7.84 0.80 0.34
N GLY A 118 -8.83 0.37 -0.44
CA GLY A 118 -9.69 -0.76 -0.09
C GLY A 118 -11.11 -0.37 0.31
N HIS A 119 -11.40 0.91 0.59
CA HIS A 119 -12.75 1.36 0.99
C HIS A 119 -13.71 1.56 -0.21
N VAL A 120 -13.18 1.75 -1.41
CA VAL A 120 -13.95 1.87 -2.67
C VAL A 120 -13.83 0.58 -3.47
N PHE A 121 -12.59 0.14 -3.69
CA PHE A 121 -12.24 -1.10 -4.39
C PHE A 121 -11.39 -1.95 -3.44
N GLY A 122 -11.85 -3.14 -3.09
CA GLY A 122 -11.09 -4.01 -2.20
C GLY A 122 -11.96 -4.98 -1.43
N PRO A 123 -11.33 -5.90 -0.70
CA PRO A 123 -12.03 -6.80 0.19
C PRO A 123 -12.75 -6.01 1.28
N ASP A 124 -13.98 -6.40 1.59
CA ASP A 124 -14.67 -5.91 2.78
C ASP A 124 -14.04 -6.53 4.05
N ARG A 125 -14.61 -6.21 5.22
CA ARG A 125 -14.10 -6.71 6.50
C ARG A 125 -14.20 -8.24 6.66
N ASP A 126 -15.07 -8.86 5.88
CA ASP A 126 -15.32 -10.31 5.89
C ASP A 126 -14.52 -11.01 4.79
N GLY A 127 -13.70 -10.24 4.03
CA GLY A 127 -12.84 -10.75 2.95
C GLY A 127 -13.57 -10.92 1.61
N ALA A 128 -14.85 -10.55 1.53
CA ALA A 128 -15.60 -10.61 0.28
C ALA A 128 -15.21 -9.45 -0.65
N ILE A 129 -14.97 -9.75 -1.92
CA ILE A 129 -14.54 -8.77 -2.92
C ILE A 129 -15.76 -8.25 -3.68
N GLY A 130 -16.59 -7.45 -2.98
CA GLY A 130 -17.85 -6.98 -3.55
C GLY A 130 -17.74 -5.91 -4.65
N ASN A 131 -16.65 -5.16 -4.72
CA ASN A 131 -16.52 -3.97 -5.58
C ASN A 131 -15.21 -3.91 -6.37
N LEU A 132 -14.63 -5.05 -6.76
CA LEU A 132 -13.48 -5.02 -7.65
C LEU A 132 -13.92 -4.77 -9.10
N PRO A 133 -13.25 -3.86 -9.83
CA PRO A 133 -13.41 -3.81 -11.27
C PRO A 133 -12.87 -5.12 -11.88
N GLN A 134 -13.27 -5.40 -13.11
CA GLN A 134 -12.68 -6.53 -13.84
C GLN A 134 -11.17 -6.32 -13.96
N MET A 135 -10.39 -7.21 -13.33
CA MET A 135 -8.94 -7.13 -13.31
C MET A 135 -8.33 -7.92 -14.49
N PRO A 136 -7.20 -7.45 -15.05
CA PRO A 136 -6.40 -8.29 -15.93
C PRO A 136 -5.92 -9.55 -15.19
N VAL A 137 -5.68 -10.61 -15.93
CA VAL A 137 -4.94 -11.77 -15.38
C VAL A 137 -3.56 -11.32 -14.86
N ASN A 138 -3.00 -12.01 -13.88
CA ASN A 138 -1.74 -11.64 -13.24
C ASN A 138 -1.79 -10.27 -12.55
N THR A 139 -2.87 -9.98 -11.83
CA THR A 139 -3.01 -8.75 -11.02
C THR A 139 -2.69 -9.02 -9.57
N ALA A 140 -1.89 -8.13 -8.96
CA ALA A 140 -1.79 -8.01 -7.51
C ALA A 140 -2.58 -6.78 -7.05
N LEU A 141 -3.57 -7.00 -6.18
CA LEU A 141 -4.35 -5.94 -5.53
C LEU A 141 -3.65 -5.53 -4.23
N LEU A 142 -3.15 -4.31 -4.20
CA LEU A 142 -2.50 -3.71 -3.04
C LEU A 142 -3.49 -2.78 -2.34
N TYR A 143 -3.83 -3.09 -1.08
CA TYR A 143 -4.85 -2.34 -0.34
C TYR A 143 -4.48 -2.15 1.14
N GLY A 144 -5.11 -1.20 1.81
CA GLY A 144 -4.98 -0.88 3.24
C GLY A 144 -6.28 -1.08 4.00
N HIS A 145 -6.75 -0.04 4.69
CA HIS A 145 -8.07 0.12 5.31
C HIS A 145 -8.43 -0.88 6.42
N THR A 146 -8.18 -2.15 6.24
CA THR A 146 -8.52 -3.19 7.23
C THR A 146 -7.60 -3.16 8.45
N HIS A 147 -6.39 -2.62 8.29
CA HIS A 147 -5.27 -2.63 9.26
C HIS A 147 -4.78 -4.05 9.61
N VAL A 148 -5.05 -5.01 8.73
CA VAL A 148 -4.67 -6.42 8.89
C VAL A 148 -3.83 -6.84 7.69
N LYS A 149 -2.69 -7.48 7.95
CA LYS A 149 -1.80 -7.98 6.91
C LYS A 149 -2.46 -9.08 6.08
N ALA A 150 -2.25 -9.02 4.76
CA ALA A 150 -2.60 -10.10 3.83
C ALA A 150 -1.48 -10.29 2.80
N ASN A 151 -1.21 -11.53 2.40
CA ASN A 151 -0.29 -11.88 1.34
C ASN A 151 -0.66 -13.27 0.81
N GLU A 152 -1.69 -13.34 -0.03
CA GLU A 152 -2.35 -14.58 -0.40
C GLU A 152 -3.14 -14.44 -1.71
N PRO A 153 -3.43 -15.54 -2.42
CA PRO A 153 -4.34 -15.49 -3.55
C PRO A 153 -5.76 -15.15 -3.07
N CYS A 154 -6.50 -14.43 -3.90
CA CYS A 154 -7.90 -14.14 -3.64
C CYS A 154 -8.74 -15.43 -3.66
N SER A 155 -9.57 -15.64 -2.64
CA SER A 155 -10.41 -16.85 -2.53
C SER A 155 -11.49 -16.93 -3.62
N GLU A 156 -11.99 -15.79 -4.11
CA GLU A 156 -13.05 -15.71 -5.12
C GLU A 156 -12.50 -15.73 -6.56
N ASP A 157 -11.29 -15.20 -6.75
CA ASP A 157 -10.57 -15.21 -8.02
C ASP A 157 -9.08 -15.45 -7.78
N PRO A 158 -8.63 -16.70 -7.82
CA PRO A 158 -7.22 -17.06 -7.56
C PRO A 158 -6.22 -16.46 -8.56
N THR A 159 -6.68 -15.86 -9.67
CA THR A 159 -5.81 -15.13 -10.61
C THR A 159 -5.40 -13.75 -10.11
N VAL A 160 -6.01 -13.30 -9.01
CA VAL A 160 -5.72 -12.05 -8.31
C VAL A 160 -5.00 -12.36 -7.01
N TRP A 161 -3.85 -11.73 -6.79
CA TRP A 161 -3.11 -11.79 -5.54
C TRP A 161 -3.48 -10.62 -4.62
N LEU A 162 -3.76 -10.89 -3.37
CA LEU A 162 -4.10 -9.88 -2.37
C LEU A 162 -2.87 -9.54 -1.52
N PHE A 163 -2.54 -8.26 -1.44
CA PHE A 163 -1.50 -7.79 -0.55
C PHE A 163 -1.95 -6.57 0.26
N ASN A 164 -1.89 -6.70 1.57
CA ASN A 164 -2.11 -5.60 2.52
C ASN A 164 -0.89 -5.46 3.43
N PRO A 165 -0.21 -4.31 3.47
CA PRO A 165 1.00 -4.14 4.30
C PRO A 165 0.69 -4.13 5.81
N GLY A 166 -0.58 -4.15 6.21
CA GLY A 166 -1.03 -3.81 7.55
C GLY A 166 -1.08 -2.30 7.77
N SER A 167 -1.31 -1.87 8.99
CA SER A 167 -1.25 -0.46 9.35
C SER A 167 0.11 -0.08 9.92
N LEU A 168 0.61 1.09 9.48
CA LEU A 168 1.83 1.64 10.03
C LEU A 168 1.65 2.05 11.49
N SER A 169 0.48 2.61 11.87
CA SER A 169 0.26 3.23 13.18
C SER A 169 -0.81 2.57 14.06
N LEU A 170 -1.82 1.94 13.47
CA LEU A 170 -3.00 1.41 14.17
C LEU A 170 -3.29 -0.05 13.77
N PRO A 171 -2.33 -0.99 13.91
CA PRO A 171 -2.52 -2.37 13.48
C PRO A 171 -3.61 -3.07 14.30
N LYS A 172 -4.44 -3.89 13.63
CA LYS A 172 -5.45 -4.74 14.27
C LYS A 172 -5.00 -6.19 14.43
N ASP A 173 -3.84 -6.52 13.90
CA ASP A 173 -3.21 -7.85 13.94
C ASP A 173 -1.97 -7.90 14.83
N GLY A 174 -1.77 -6.90 15.69
CA GLY A 174 -0.79 -6.91 16.78
C GLY A 174 0.61 -6.40 16.41
N SER A 175 0.87 -5.98 15.16
CA SER A 175 2.21 -5.48 14.81
C SER A 175 2.18 -4.39 13.73
N HIS A 176 2.91 -3.31 13.99
CA HIS A 176 3.17 -2.24 13.03
C HIS A 176 4.05 -2.76 11.89
N SER A 177 3.67 -2.49 10.65
CA SER A 177 4.34 -3.10 9.50
C SER A 177 4.27 -2.24 8.24
N TYR A 178 5.14 -2.57 7.31
CA TYR A 178 5.11 -2.14 5.92
C TYR A 178 5.39 -3.34 5.01
N GLY A 179 5.13 -3.18 3.73
CA GLY A 179 5.41 -4.18 2.72
C GLY A 179 6.65 -3.83 1.89
N VAL A 180 7.29 -4.85 1.37
CA VAL A 180 8.32 -4.73 0.33
C VAL A 180 7.86 -5.52 -0.88
N TYR A 181 7.88 -4.90 -2.06
CA TYR A 181 7.69 -5.56 -3.35
C TYR A 181 8.99 -5.53 -4.14
N THR A 182 9.31 -6.66 -4.76
CA THR A 182 10.47 -6.77 -5.67
C THR A 182 9.98 -7.24 -7.04
N THR A 183 10.30 -6.46 -8.11
CA THR A 183 9.94 -6.80 -9.49
C THR A 183 10.67 -8.06 -9.98
N GLY A 184 10.10 -8.74 -10.97
CA GLY A 184 10.74 -9.88 -11.66
C GLY A 184 10.76 -11.19 -10.87
N LEU A 185 10.07 -11.28 -9.73
CA LEU A 185 9.96 -12.51 -8.94
C LEU A 185 8.59 -13.17 -9.12
N PRO A 186 8.47 -14.49 -8.92
CA PRO A 186 7.18 -15.16 -8.76
C PRO A 186 6.31 -14.43 -7.72
N ILE A 187 4.98 -14.46 -7.89
CA ILE A 187 4.09 -13.65 -7.06
C ILE A 187 4.22 -13.97 -5.56
N GLU A 188 4.43 -15.24 -5.23
CA GLU A 188 4.58 -15.74 -3.86
C GLU A 188 5.85 -15.23 -3.18
N GLU A 189 6.86 -14.85 -3.95
CA GLU A 189 8.16 -14.34 -3.48
C GLU A 189 8.29 -12.83 -3.59
N SER A 190 7.41 -12.18 -4.39
CA SER A 190 7.49 -10.76 -4.71
C SER A 190 7.18 -9.87 -3.52
N PHE A 191 6.31 -10.31 -2.62
CA PHE A 191 5.85 -9.53 -1.48
C PHE A 191 6.38 -10.05 -0.15
N LYS A 192 6.77 -9.12 0.73
CA LYS A 192 7.19 -9.44 2.11
C LYS A 192 6.65 -8.40 3.08
N HIS A 193 6.19 -8.85 4.25
CA HIS A 193 5.91 -7.97 5.39
C HIS A 193 7.17 -7.74 6.21
N VAL A 194 7.40 -6.50 6.62
CA VAL A 194 8.46 -6.13 7.55
C VAL A 194 7.83 -5.48 8.77
N ILE A 195 8.15 -6.01 9.94
CA ILE A 195 7.63 -5.53 11.22
C ILE A 195 8.53 -4.39 11.72
N LEU A 196 7.91 -3.25 12.03
CA LEU A 196 8.56 -2.12 12.70
C LEU A 196 8.61 -2.38 14.22
N LYS A 197 9.75 -2.11 14.81
CA LYS A 197 10.01 -2.28 16.26
C LYS A 197 10.14 -0.94 16.97
#